data_dcf1e21884ea5680e9f1613d3b5d9530
#
_entry.id   dcf1e21884ea5680e9f1613d3b5d9530
#
_cell.length_a   1.000
_cell.length_b   1.000
_cell.length_c   1.000
_cell.angle_alpha   90.00
_cell.angle_beta   90.00
_cell.angle_gamma   90.00
#
_symmetry.space_group_name_H-M   'P 1'
#
loop_
_entity.id
_entity.type
_entity.pdbx_description
1 polymer ?
#
loop_
_entity_poly.entity_id
_entity_poly.type
_entity_poly.pdbx_seq_one_letter_code
_entity_poly.pdbx_strand_id
1 'polypeptide(L)'
;GDEVTSMGVVLSGSVFIENDDIWGNHSILDRAGRGEIFAETYAAIPRQKLMVNVVAAEEARILFLDVGRILKVCSNSCVFHHTLIENLLKLSAEKNLRLSKRIFHISSKSIRGRLLSYLSYQAMENGKKEFDIPFNRQQLADYLNVDRSAMSNELGKMQKDRLIEVDRKHFRILGETEI
;
A
#
# COMPACT_ATOMS: atom_id res chain seq x y z
N GLY A 1 16.05 -13.66 5.70
CA GLY A 1 16.71 -14.59 4.86
C GLY A 1 16.10 -15.96 4.71
N ASP A 2 14.95 -16.27 5.35
CA ASP A 2 14.32 -17.60 5.30
C ASP A 2 13.51 -17.78 4.01
N GLU A 3 13.37 -19.03 3.55
CA GLU A 3 12.41 -19.38 2.52
C GLU A 3 11.08 -19.72 3.17
N VAL A 4 9.98 -19.25 2.59
CA VAL A 4 8.63 -19.52 3.09
C VAL A 4 7.78 -20.14 1.98
N THR A 5 6.94 -21.10 2.36
CA THR A 5 5.99 -21.77 1.46
C THR A 5 4.54 -21.40 1.76
N SER A 6 4.33 -20.67 2.87
CA SER A 6 3.00 -20.28 3.33
C SER A 6 2.85 -18.75 3.31
N MET A 7 1.69 -18.30 2.87
CA MET A 7 1.24 -16.92 3.03
C MET A 7 0.38 -16.80 4.28
N GLY A 8 0.29 -15.59 4.84
CA GLY A 8 -0.61 -15.27 5.95
C GLY A 8 -1.86 -14.56 5.46
N VAL A 9 -3.01 -14.88 6.07
CA VAL A 9 -4.28 -14.16 5.94
C VAL A 9 -4.63 -13.61 7.31
N VAL A 10 -4.83 -12.30 7.43
CA VAL A 10 -5.20 -11.65 8.68
C VAL A 10 -6.69 -11.86 8.96
N LEU A 11 -7.03 -12.62 9.99
CA LEU A 11 -8.41 -12.87 10.40
C LEU A 11 -8.93 -11.77 11.35
N SER A 12 -8.07 -11.24 12.22
CA SER A 12 -8.33 -10.11 13.10
C SER A 12 -7.02 -9.43 13.48
N GLY A 13 -7.10 -8.16 13.92
CA GLY A 13 -5.93 -7.32 14.18
C GLY A 13 -5.22 -6.87 12.91
N SER A 14 -3.94 -6.58 13.02
CA SER A 14 -3.10 -6.16 11.90
C SER A 14 -1.63 -6.49 12.13
N VAL A 15 -0.87 -6.54 11.03
CA VAL A 15 0.57 -6.76 11.04
C VAL A 15 1.27 -5.67 10.23
N PHE A 16 2.49 -5.30 10.62
CA PHE A 16 3.41 -4.50 9.82
C PHE A 16 4.33 -5.40 9.01
N ILE A 17 4.58 -5.01 7.78
CA ILE A 17 5.63 -5.56 6.93
C ILE A 17 6.81 -4.59 7.00
N GLU A 18 7.93 -5.03 7.57
CA GLU A 18 9.05 -4.19 7.95
C GLU A 18 10.33 -4.67 7.27
N ASN A 19 11.24 -3.75 7.04
CA ASN A 19 12.59 -4.07 6.57
C ASN A 19 13.61 -3.38 7.46
N ASP A 20 14.61 -4.14 7.89
CA ASP A 20 15.79 -3.64 8.57
C ASP A 20 16.98 -3.73 7.61
N ASP A 21 17.63 -2.60 7.35
CA ASP A 21 18.83 -2.60 6.53
C ASP A 21 20.10 -2.95 7.35
N ILE A 22 21.21 -3.18 6.64
CA ILE A 22 22.48 -3.54 7.29
C ILE A 22 23.08 -2.43 8.13
N TRP A 23 22.59 -1.20 8.05
CA TRP A 23 23.01 -0.05 8.87
C TRP A 23 22.10 0.18 10.08
N GLY A 24 21.08 -0.70 10.27
CA GLY A 24 20.15 -0.60 11.38
C GLY A 24 19.00 0.38 11.15
N ASN A 25 18.78 0.85 9.93
CA ASN A 25 17.59 1.65 9.63
C ASN A 25 16.38 0.72 9.55
N HIS A 26 15.35 1.07 10.29
CA HIS A 26 14.06 0.38 10.32
C HIS A 26 13.05 1.11 9.45
N SER A 27 12.33 0.37 8.59
CA SER A 27 11.32 0.92 7.71
C SER A 27 10.08 0.05 7.67
N ILE A 28 8.91 0.66 7.88
CA ILE A 28 7.63 0.00 7.65
C ILE A 28 7.27 0.15 6.18
N LEU A 29 7.21 -0.96 5.47
CA LEU A 29 6.92 -1.00 4.03
C LEU A 29 5.42 -1.01 3.75
N ASP A 30 4.65 -1.77 4.57
CA ASP A 30 3.21 -1.94 4.40
C ASP A 30 2.56 -2.35 5.73
N ARG A 31 1.24 -2.29 5.79
CA ARG A 31 0.42 -2.82 6.88
C ARG A 31 -0.68 -3.70 6.28
N ALA A 32 -0.83 -4.90 6.79
CA ALA A 32 -1.94 -5.77 6.42
C ALA A 32 -2.95 -5.86 7.57
N GLY A 33 -4.19 -5.47 7.31
CA GLY A 33 -5.32 -5.57 8.21
C GLY A 33 -6.23 -6.76 7.91
N ARG A 34 -7.38 -6.81 8.60
CA ARG A 34 -8.35 -7.89 8.45
C ARG A 34 -8.75 -8.12 6.99
N GLY A 35 -8.67 -9.37 6.53
CA GLY A 35 -9.00 -9.80 5.18
C GLY A 35 -7.86 -9.61 4.17
N GLU A 36 -6.77 -8.98 4.57
CA GLU A 36 -5.60 -8.81 3.71
C GLU A 36 -4.61 -9.95 3.87
N ILE A 37 -3.74 -10.12 2.86
CA ILE A 37 -2.74 -11.17 2.78
C ILE A 37 -1.33 -10.58 2.86
N PHE A 38 -0.38 -11.40 3.33
CA PHE A 38 1.05 -11.07 3.32
C PHE A 38 1.91 -12.30 3.01
N ALA A 39 3.15 -12.06 2.61
CA ALA A 39 4.14 -13.07 2.20
C ALA A 39 3.72 -13.96 1.01
N GLU A 40 2.61 -13.64 0.33
CA GLU A 40 2.09 -14.38 -0.82
C GLU A 40 3.11 -14.45 -1.98
N THR A 41 3.79 -13.33 -2.24
CA THR A 41 4.79 -13.23 -3.31
C THR A 41 5.98 -14.15 -3.03
N TYR A 42 6.48 -14.15 -1.80
CA TYR A 42 7.59 -15.01 -1.41
C TYR A 42 7.21 -16.50 -1.41
N ALA A 43 6.01 -16.81 -0.93
CA ALA A 43 5.51 -18.19 -0.90
C ALA A 43 5.21 -18.74 -2.30
N ALA A 44 4.87 -17.88 -3.27
CA ALA A 44 4.55 -18.28 -4.65
C ALA A 44 5.79 -18.43 -5.54
N ILE A 45 6.90 -17.76 -5.20
CA ILE A 45 8.14 -17.79 -6.00
C ILE A 45 9.15 -18.76 -5.35
N PRO A 46 9.45 -19.90 -5.97
CA PRO A 46 10.40 -20.87 -5.41
C PRO A 46 11.78 -20.25 -5.13
N ARG A 47 12.37 -20.59 -4.00
CA ARG A 47 13.71 -20.14 -3.58
C ARG A 47 13.85 -18.64 -3.36
N GLN A 48 12.74 -17.90 -3.30
CA GLN A 48 12.79 -16.46 -2.96
C GLN A 48 12.92 -16.33 -1.44
N LYS A 49 14.04 -15.74 -1.00
CA LYS A 49 14.29 -15.47 0.42
C LYS A 49 13.54 -14.23 0.87
N LEU A 50 13.00 -14.28 2.08
CA LEU A 50 12.39 -13.12 2.73
C LEU A 50 13.42 -12.01 2.92
N MET A 51 13.07 -10.80 2.50
CA MET A 51 13.81 -9.57 2.75
C MET A 51 13.04 -8.63 3.70
N VAL A 52 11.99 -9.16 4.32
CA VAL A 52 11.12 -8.41 5.20
C VAL A 52 10.80 -9.24 6.44
N ASN A 53 10.45 -8.56 7.51
CA ASN A 53 9.88 -9.13 8.72
C ASN A 53 8.38 -8.84 8.74
N VAL A 54 7.60 -9.70 9.37
CA VAL A 54 6.18 -9.46 9.62
C VAL A 54 5.97 -9.45 11.12
N VAL A 55 5.57 -8.31 11.65
CA VAL A 55 5.43 -8.05 13.09
C VAL A 55 3.99 -7.67 13.41
N ALA A 56 3.42 -8.24 14.46
CA ALA A 56 2.08 -7.90 14.91
C ALA A 56 2.04 -6.43 15.38
N ALA A 57 1.19 -5.61 14.78
CA ALA A 57 0.96 -4.23 15.20
C ALA A 57 0.08 -4.14 16.46
N GLU A 58 -0.71 -5.18 16.69
CA GLU A 58 -1.65 -5.37 17.79
C GLU A 58 -1.94 -6.87 17.95
N GLU A 59 -2.76 -7.27 18.91
CA GLU A 59 -3.20 -8.67 19.01
C GLU A 59 -3.88 -9.10 17.71
N ALA A 60 -3.31 -10.11 17.04
CA ALA A 60 -3.72 -10.53 15.70
C ALA A 60 -3.91 -12.04 15.62
N ARG A 61 -4.91 -12.46 14.83
CA ARG A 61 -5.12 -13.86 14.45
C ARG A 61 -4.80 -14.03 12.99
N ILE A 62 -3.88 -14.95 12.68
CA ILE A 62 -3.38 -15.20 11.33
C ILE A 62 -3.70 -16.64 10.95
N LEU A 63 -4.22 -16.81 9.74
CA LEU A 63 -4.34 -18.10 9.08
C LEU A 63 -3.18 -18.26 8.10
N PHE A 64 -2.37 -19.29 8.28
CA PHE A 64 -1.31 -19.61 7.32
C PHE A 64 -1.80 -20.64 6.31
N LEU A 65 -1.59 -20.37 5.04
CA LEU A 65 -1.98 -21.22 3.92
C LEU A 65 -0.75 -21.58 3.08
N ASP A 66 -0.53 -22.86 2.89
CA ASP A 66 0.53 -23.39 2.02
C ASP A 66 0.17 -23.13 0.55
N VAL A 67 0.91 -22.24 -0.10
CA VAL A 67 0.65 -21.82 -1.48
C VAL A 67 0.89 -22.97 -2.46
N GLY A 68 1.87 -23.81 -2.23
CA GLY A 68 2.13 -24.97 -3.07
C GLY A 68 0.97 -25.98 -3.07
N ARG A 69 0.25 -26.12 -1.95
CA ARG A 69 -0.96 -26.95 -1.87
C ARG A 69 -2.16 -26.28 -2.55
N ILE A 70 -2.29 -24.97 -2.42
CA ILE A 70 -3.38 -24.20 -3.07
C ILE A 70 -3.26 -24.28 -4.60
N LEU A 71 -2.03 -24.18 -5.13
CA LEU A 71 -1.79 -24.22 -6.58
C LEU A 71 -1.90 -25.62 -7.19
N LYS A 72 -1.90 -26.67 -6.38
CA LYS A 72 -2.16 -28.03 -6.87
C LYS A 72 -3.65 -28.23 -7.10
N VAL A 73 -4.02 -28.32 -8.37
CA VAL A 73 -5.41 -28.58 -8.76
C VAL A 73 -5.86 -29.92 -8.16
N CYS A 74 -6.96 -29.93 -7.42
CA CYS A 74 -7.55 -31.16 -6.96
C CYS A 74 -8.20 -31.91 -8.14
N SER A 75 -8.08 -33.25 -8.14
CA SER A 75 -8.57 -34.12 -9.22
C SER A 75 -10.06 -33.96 -9.54
N ASN A 76 -10.83 -33.37 -8.65
CA ASN A 76 -12.28 -33.24 -8.73
C ASN A 76 -12.77 -31.81 -9.06
N SER A 77 -11.90 -30.89 -9.52
CA SER A 77 -12.27 -29.52 -9.88
C SER A 77 -13.24 -28.85 -8.90
N CYS A 78 -12.93 -28.92 -7.60
CA CYS A 78 -13.87 -28.49 -6.58
C CYS A 78 -14.07 -26.96 -6.61
N VAL A 79 -15.32 -26.53 -6.52
CA VAL A 79 -15.74 -25.13 -6.59
C VAL A 79 -15.02 -24.26 -5.54
N PHE A 80 -14.80 -24.79 -4.33
CA PHE A 80 -14.12 -24.06 -3.26
C PHE A 80 -12.66 -23.75 -3.59
N HIS A 81 -11.97 -24.70 -4.23
CA HIS A 81 -10.58 -24.51 -4.63
C HIS A 81 -10.46 -23.45 -5.74
N HIS A 82 -11.37 -23.50 -6.72
CA HIS A 82 -11.44 -22.51 -7.79
C HIS A 82 -11.70 -21.10 -7.23
N THR A 83 -12.71 -20.96 -6.37
CA THR A 83 -13.03 -19.68 -5.69
C THR A 83 -11.85 -19.16 -4.86
N LEU A 84 -11.12 -20.04 -4.18
CA LEU A 84 -9.93 -19.64 -3.41
C LEU A 84 -8.85 -19.06 -4.33
N ILE A 85 -8.55 -19.72 -5.43
CA ILE A 85 -7.54 -19.25 -6.41
C ILE A 85 -7.97 -17.93 -7.03
N GLU A 86 -9.23 -17.78 -7.43
CA GLU A 86 -9.77 -16.53 -7.96
C GLU A 86 -9.64 -15.37 -6.96
N ASN A 87 -10.00 -15.60 -5.70
CA ASN A 87 -9.88 -14.59 -4.65
C ASN A 87 -8.41 -14.20 -4.40
N LEU A 88 -7.49 -15.16 -4.39
CA LEU A 88 -6.07 -14.90 -4.24
C LEU A 88 -5.51 -14.09 -5.40
N LEU A 89 -5.90 -14.43 -6.63
CA LEU A 89 -5.51 -13.67 -7.82
C LEU A 89 -6.02 -12.23 -7.74
N LYS A 90 -7.29 -12.04 -7.34
CA LYS A 90 -7.89 -10.72 -7.15
C LYS A 90 -7.14 -9.90 -6.10
N LEU A 91 -6.88 -10.46 -4.91
CA LEU A 91 -6.14 -9.78 -3.84
C LEU A 91 -4.72 -9.40 -4.27
N SER A 92 -4.02 -10.31 -4.97
CA SER A 92 -2.68 -10.03 -5.50
C SER A 92 -2.70 -8.94 -6.57
N ALA A 93 -3.70 -8.94 -7.45
CA ALA A 93 -3.87 -7.91 -8.48
C ALA A 93 -4.19 -6.53 -7.86
N GLU A 94 -5.06 -6.48 -6.86
CA GLU A 94 -5.37 -5.25 -6.11
C GLU A 94 -4.14 -4.69 -5.39
N LYS A 95 -3.33 -5.56 -4.77
CA LYS A 95 -2.07 -5.17 -4.13
C LYS A 95 -1.06 -4.64 -5.15
N ASN A 96 -0.90 -5.31 -6.29
CA ASN A 96 -0.04 -4.85 -7.37
C ASN A 96 -0.47 -3.48 -7.90
N LEU A 97 -1.78 -3.27 -8.09
CA LEU A 97 -2.32 -1.99 -8.52
C LEU A 97 -2.04 -0.88 -7.49
N ARG A 98 -2.20 -1.14 -6.18
CA ARG A 98 -1.83 -0.18 -5.11
C ARG A 98 -0.36 0.20 -5.17
N LEU A 99 0.54 -0.78 -5.33
CA LEU A 99 1.97 -0.54 -5.44
C LEU A 99 2.33 0.26 -6.69
N SER A 100 1.72 -0.07 -7.84
CA SER A 100 1.91 0.67 -9.10
C SER A 100 1.46 2.13 -8.99
N LYS A 101 0.30 2.38 -8.36
CA LYS A 101 -0.19 3.74 -8.07
C LYS A 101 0.81 4.51 -7.20
N ARG A 102 1.33 3.89 -6.14
CA ARG A 102 2.33 4.52 -5.26
C ARG A 102 3.61 4.86 -6.02
N ILE A 103 4.13 3.94 -6.83
CA ILE A 103 5.30 4.19 -7.68
C ILE A 103 5.05 5.38 -8.59
N PHE A 104 3.89 5.46 -9.23
CA PHE A 104 3.51 6.58 -10.08
C PHE A 104 3.55 7.91 -9.31
N HIS A 105 2.98 7.97 -8.10
CA HIS A 105 2.98 9.19 -7.29
C HIS A 105 4.38 9.63 -6.84
N ILE A 106 5.27 8.68 -6.51
CA ILE A 106 6.63 8.99 -6.05
C ILE A 106 7.66 9.13 -7.18
N SER A 107 7.28 8.90 -8.43
CA SER A 107 8.19 8.97 -9.59
C SER A 107 8.69 10.39 -9.88
N SER A 108 7.94 11.42 -9.48
CA SER A 108 8.38 12.81 -9.60
C SER A 108 9.59 13.09 -8.70
N LYS A 109 10.55 13.86 -9.23
CA LYS A 109 11.75 14.26 -8.49
C LYS A 109 11.49 15.29 -7.40
N SER A 110 10.44 16.10 -7.53
CA SER A 110 10.12 17.16 -6.56
C SER A 110 8.97 16.76 -5.63
N ILE A 111 8.99 17.28 -4.39
CA ILE A 111 7.90 17.11 -3.43
C ILE A 111 6.59 17.65 -4.02
N ARG A 112 6.63 18.83 -4.65
CA ARG A 112 5.48 19.44 -5.35
C ARG A 112 4.90 18.50 -6.41
N GLY A 113 5.75 17.93 -7.24
CA GLY A 113 5.30 17.00 -8.29
C GLY A 113 4.66 15.73 -7.72
N ARG A 114 5.19 15.18 -6.64
CA ARG A 114 4.59 14.03 -5.93
C ARG A 114 3.23 14.38 -5.34
N LEU A 115 3.11 15.54 -4.70
CA LEU A 115 1.85 16.04 -4.16
C LEU A 115 0.82 16.28 -5.26
N LEU A 116 1.19 16.95 -6.35
CA LEU A 116 0.30 17.19 -7.49
C LEU A 116 -0.18 15.88 -8.12
N SER A 117 0.73 14.92 -8.34
CA SER A 117 0.38 13.60 -8.87
C SER A 117 -0.63 12.88 -7.98
N TYR A 118 -0.40 12.86 -6.65
CA TYR A 118 -1.29 12.23 -5.70
C TYR A 118 -2.66 12.92 -5.63
N LEU A 119 -2.69 14.25 -5.50
CA LEU A 119 -3.93 15.02 -5.36
C LEU A 119 -4.77 14.98 -6.65
N SER A 120 -4.13 15.07 -7.82
CA SER A 120 -4.82 14.90 -9.11
C SER A 120 -5.47 13.53 -9.23
N TYR A 121 -4.74 12.47 -8.83
CA TYR A 121 -5.29 11.13 -8.82
C TYR A 121 -6.50 11.01 -7.87
N GLN A 122 -6.41 11.58 -6.66
CA GLN A 122 -7.52 11.58 -5.70
C GLN A 122 -8.75 12.34 -6.25
N ALA A 123 -8.54 13.46 -6.92
CA ALA A 123 -9.62 14.21 -7.56
C ALA A 123 -10.32 13.39 -8.66
N MET A 124 -9.55 12.73 -9.51
CA MET A 124 -10.08 11.83 -10.57
C MET A 124 -10.86 10.64 -9.97
N GLU A 125 -10.31 10.01 -8.95
CA GLU A 125 -10.93 8.84 -8.30
C GLU A 125 -12.26 9.20 -7.61
N ASN A 126 -12.33 10.38 -7.00
CA ASN A 126 -13.54 10.90 -6.36
C ASN A 126 -14.50 11.61 -7.34
N GLY A 127 -14.09 11.93 -8.57
CA GLY A 127 -14.87 12.72 -9.53
C GLY A 127 -15.15 14.16 -9.05
N LYS A 128 -14.34 14.69 -8.13
CA LYS A 128 -14.53 16.00 -7.49
C LYS A 128 -13.19 16.65 -7.21
N LYS A 129 -13.14 18.01 -7.32
CA LYS A 129 -11.95 18.80 -6.94
C LYS A 129 -11.78 18.99 -5.42
N GLU A 130 -12.76 18.59 -4.62
CA GLU A 130 -12.82 18.71 -3.17
C GLU A 130 -13.05 17.33 -2.54
N PHE A 131 -12.14 16.90 -1.67
CA PHE A 131 -12.14 15.55 -1.11
C PHE A 131 -11.31 15.45 0.17
N ASP A 132 -11.58 14.39 0.95
CA ASP A 132 -10.77 14.01 2.10
C ASP A 132 -9.80 12.89 1.71
N ILE A 133 -8.57 12.97 2.27
CA ILE A 133 -7.59 11.89 2.12
C ILE A 133 -7.56 11.01 3.39
N PRO A 134 -7.28 9.70 3.26
CA PRO A 134 -7.24 8.80 4.42
C PRO A 134 -6.05 9.06 5.35
N PHE A 135 -5.02 9.77 4.87
CA PHE A 135 -3.76 9.96 5.57
C PHE A 135 -3.76 11.19 6.49
N ASN A 136 -3.11 11.09 7.65
CA ASN A 136 -2.62 12.26 8.36
C ASN A 136 -1.32 12.78 7.71
N ARG A 137 -0.75 13.90 8.22
CA ARG A 137 0.45 14.51 7.63
C ARG A 137 1.67 13.61 7.62
N GLN A 138 1.91 12.84 8.69
CA GLN A 138 3.02 11.88 8.74
C GLN A 138 2.79 10.76 7.73
N GLN A 139 1.62 10.15 7.75
CA GLN A 139 1.26 9.07 6.83
C GLN A 139 1.35 9.47 5.36
N LEU A 140 0.94 10.69 5.01
CA LEU A 140 1.09 11.20 3.65
C LEU A 140 2.56 11.39 3.26
N ALA A 141 3.39 11.89 4.17
CA ALA A 141 4.83 12.03 3.94
C ALA A 141 5.49 10.67 3.73
N ASP A 142 5.16 9.68 4.56
CA ASP A 142 5.66 8.30 4.45
C ASP A 142 5.19 7.65 3.14
N TYR A 143 3.92 7.86 2.77
CA TYR A 143 3.36 7.35 1.51
C TYR A 143 4.08 7.92 0.29
N LEU A 144 4.36 9.24 0.29
CA LEU A 144 5.05 9.95 -0.80
C LEU A 144 6.58 9.85 -0.72
N ASN A 145 7.11 9.18 0.31
CA ASN A 145 8.54 9.04 0.57
C ASN A 145 9.26 10.40 0.59
N VAL A 146 8.80 11.29 1.46
CA VAL A 146 9.35 12.64 1.65
C VAL A 146 9.42 12.99 3.14
N ASP A 147 10.30 13.94 3.49
CA ASP A 147 10.33 14.50 4.83
C ASP A 147 9.02 15.27 5.12
N ARG A 148 8.44 15.04 6.33
CA ARG A 148 7.19 15.64 6.76
C ARG A 148 7.25 17.16 6.80
N SER A 149 8.36 17.74 7.30
CA SER A 149 8.53 19.18 7.45
C SER A 149 8.67 19.84 6.08
N ALA A 150 9.47 19.23 5.20
CA ALA A 150 9.62 19.67 3.81
C ALA A 150 8.30 19.62 3.04
N MET A 151 7.53 18.53 3.22
CA MET A 151 6.20 18.40 2.61
C MET A 151 5.22 19.47 3.14
N SER A 152 5.20 19.71 4.44
CA SER A 152 4.32 20.75 5.04
C SER A 152 4.66 22.13 4.55
N ASN A 153 5.94 22.46 4.41
CA ASN A 153 6.40 23.71 3.82
C ASN A 153 5.97 23.84 2.36
N GLU A 154 6.06 22.75 1.59
CA GLU A 154 5.64 22.76 0.17
C GLU A 154 4.13 22.92 0.01
N LEU A 155 3.33 22.28 0.85
CA LEU A 155 1.87 22.49 0.89
C LEU A 155 1.52 23.96 1.18
N GLY A 156 2.23 24.61 2.11
CA GLY A 156 2.06 26.04 2.38
C GLY A 156 2.40 26.95 1.18
N LYS A 157 3.42 26.57 0.38
CA LYS A 157 3.73 27.27 -0.88
C LYS A 157 2.64 27.06 -1.91
N MET A 158 2.15 25.82 -2.08
CA MET A 158 1.07 25.52 -3.03
C MET A 158 -0.23 26.27 -2.69
N GLN A 159 -0.52 26.48 -1.40
CA GLN A 159 -1.65 27.33 -0.98
C GLN A 159 -1.43 28.81 -1.34
N LYS A 160 -0.22 29.35 -1.12
CA LYS A 160 0.14 30.73 -1.53
C LYS A 160 0.07 30.90 -3.05
N ASP A 161 0.46 29.88 -3.80
CA ASP A 161 0.39 29.86 -5.27
C ASP A 161 -1.05 29.64 -5.78
N ARG A 162 -2.05 29.51 -4.90
CA ARG A 162 -3.47 29.28 -5.21
C ARG A 162 -3.70 28.01 -6.05
N LEU A 163 -2.89 26.99 -5.85
CA LEU A 163 -3.07 25.68 -6.50
C LEU A 163 -4.05 24.81 -5.73
N ILE A 164 -4.02 24.90 -4.40
CA ILE A 164 -4.83 24.10 -3.50
C ILE A 164 -5.27 24.91 -2.29
N GLU A 165 -6.36 24.49 -1.67
CA GLU A 165 -6.69 24.77 -0.26
C GLU A 165 -6.57 23.48 0.52
N VAL A 166 -6.08 23.56 1.78
CA VAL A 166 -5.95 22.40 2.63
C VAL A 166 -6.26 22.73 4.09
N ASP A 167 -7.17 21.95 4.67
CA ASP A 167 -7.45 21.94 6.10
C ASP A 167 -7.33 20.50 6.61
N ARG A 168 -6.30 20.21 7.41
CA ARG A 168 -5.99 18.87 7.94
C ARG A 168 -5.94 17.79 6.85
N LYS A 169 -7.01 17.00 6.70
CA LYS A 169 -7.14 15.92 5.71
C LYS A 169 -7.98 16.32 4.50
N HIS A 170 -8.61 17.48 4.57
CA HIS A 170 -9.47 18.01 3.53
C HIS A 170 -8.66 18.83 2.52
N PHE A 171 -8.86 18.54 1.23
CA PHE A 171 -8.16 19.20 0.12
C PHE A 171 -9.15 19.70 -0.91
N ARG A 172 -8.88 20.89 -1.46
CA ARG A 172 -9.57 21.44 -2.62
C ARG A 172 -8.54 21.85 -3.65
N ILE A 173 -8.69 21.43 -4.90
CA ILE A 173 -7.86 21.84 -6.03
C ILE A 173 -8.49 23.06 -6.66
N LEU A 174 -7.71 24.16 -6.78
CA LEU A 174 -8.16 25.45 -7.29
C LEU A 174 -7.84 25.66 -8.78
N GLY A 175 -6.94 24.86 -9.37
CA GLY A 175 -6.53 25.01 -10.77
C GLY A 175 -7.62 24.63 -11.76
N GLU A 176 -7.55 25.24 -12.96
CA GLU A 176 -8.38 24.91 -14.12
C GLU A 176 -7.94 23.59 -14.75
N THR A 177 -8.16 22.47 -14.08
CA THR A 177 -8.04 21.16 -14.69
C THR A 177 -9.46 20.69 -15.01
N GLU A 178 -9.79 20.52 -16.27
CA GLU A 178 -10.94 19.74 -16.69
C GLU A 178 -10.75 18.32 -16.16
N ILE A 179 -11.68 17.84 -15.34
CA ILE A 179 -11.72 16.48 -14.79
C ILE A 179 -12.65 15.66 -15.66
#